data_1ad5cde244dd2c1ff97a1478b65e5410
#
_entry.id   1ad5cde244dd2c1ff97a1478b65e5410
#
_cell.length_a   1.000
_cell.length_b   1.000
_cell.length_c   1.000
_cell.angle_alpha   90.00
_cell.angle_beta   90.00
_cell.angle_gamma   90.00
#
_symmetry.space_group_name_H-M   'P 1'
#
loop_
_entity.id
_entity.type
_entity.pdbx_description
1 polymer ?
#
loop_
_entity_poly.entity_id
_entity_poly.type
_entity_poly.pdbx_seq_one_letter_code
_entity_poly.pdbx_strand_id
1 'polypeptide(L)'
;MPLPVSKPEGAPAKSWGVTKRSVMIAGHRTSVSLEEPFWEALRAIAAARGQSVQTLIGTIDAGREGQNLSSAIRVFVLTEVRSSA
;
A
#
# COMPACT_ATOMS: atom_id res chain seq x y z
N MET A 1 -3.12 24.93 23.44
CA MET A 1 -2.91 24.60 22.97
C MET A 1 -2.78 24.01 22.17
N PRO A 2 -2.80 23.93 21.82
CA PRO A 2 -2.70 23.37 21.03
C PRO A 2 -2.16 22.70 20.42
N LEU A 3 -1.99 22.54 20.08
CA LEU A 3 -1.58 22.06 19.49
C LEU A 3 -1.17 21.77 18.68
N PRO A 4 -0.99 21.85 18.42
CA PRO A 4 -0.58 21.53 17.56
C PRO A 4 -0.29 21.02 16.74
N VAL A 5 -0.23 21.13 16.61
CA VAL A 5 0.00 20.77 15.89
C VAL A 5 0.65 20.65 15.13
N SER A 6 1.04 20.82 14.94
CA SER A 6 1.61 20.88 14.31
C SER A 6 2.26 20.44 13.75
N LYS A 7 2.61 20.37 13.43
CA LYS A 7 3.21 20.02 12.88
C LYS A 7 4.07 20.08 12.27
N PRO A 8 4.40 19.74 12.25
CA PRO A 8 5.42 19.92 11.72
C PRO A 8 5.81 19.78 10.66
N GLU A 9 6.19 20.25 10.57
CA GLU A 9 6.79 20.53 9.58
C GLU A 9 7.18 19.49 8.76
N GLY A 10 7.16 19.31 7.58
CA GLY A 10 7.66 18.40 6.65
C GLY A 10 7.18 17.00 6.82
N ALA A 11 7.35 16.49 7.96
CA ALA A 11 6.99 15.12 8.22
C ALA A 11 5.54 14.82 7.93
N PRO A 12 4.60 15.63 8.39
CA PRO A 12 3.21 15.37 8.10
C PRO A 12 2.91 15.32 6.62
N ALA A 13 3.53 16.20 5.88
CA ALA A 13 3.31 16.26 4.46
C ALA A 13 3.66 14.95 3.79
N LYS A 14 4.72 14.31 4.28
CA LYS A 14 5.12 13.04 3.69
C LYS A 14 4.14 11.95 3.93
N SER A 15 3.46 11.97 5.06
CA SER A 15 2.47 10.94 5.38
C SER A 15 1.36 10.91 4.38
N TRP A 16 1.05 12.05 3.79
CA TRP A 16 -0.05 12.13 2.86
C TRP A 16 0.38 11.97 1.42
N GLY A 17 1.68 11.96 1.18
CA GLY A 17 2.20 11.85 -0.15
C GLY A 17 2.15 10.44 -0.68
N VAL A 18 2.22 10.32 -1.98
CA VAL A 18 2.25 9.05 -2.67
C VAL A 18 3.71 8.63 -2.83
N THR A 19 4.04 7.42 -2.45
CA THR A 19 5.37 6.87 -2.62
C THR A 19 5.34 5.85 -3.75
N LYS A 20 6.20 6.05 -4.74
CA LYS A 20 6.30 5.14 -5.87
C LYS A 20 7.42 4.15 -5.61
N ARG A 21 7.12 2.87 -5.75
CA ARG A 21 8.11 1.81 -5.58
C ARG A 21 8.04 0.86 -6.76
N SER A 22 9.20 0.33 -7.14
CA SER A 22 9.27 -0.68 -8.18
C SER A 22 9.08 -2.05 -7.58
N VAL A 23 8.29 -2.87 -8.22
CA VAL A 23 8.08 -4.25 -7.80
C VAL A 23 8.21 -5.14 -9.02
N MET A 24 8.56 -6.41 -8.78
CA MET A 24 8.65 -7.41 -9.85
C MET A 24 7.42 -8.28 -9.79
N ILE A 25 6.68 -8.34 -10.88
CA ILE A 25 5.48 -9.15 -10.97
C ILE A 25 5.56 -9.96 -12.25
N ALA A 26 5.51 -11.27 -12.12
CA ALA A 26 5.52 -12.17 -13.27
C ALA A 26 6.71 -11.89 -14.20
N GLY A 27 7.85 -11.57 -13.62
CA GLY A 27 9.04 -11.29 -14.39
C GLY A 27 9.15 -9.89 -14.95
N HIS A 28 8.18 -9.03 -14.69
CA HIS A 28 8.19 -7.67 -15.18
C HIS A 28 8.35 -6.68 -14.06
N ARG A 29 9.12 -5.64 -14.31
CA ARG A 29 9.24 -4.56 -13.35
C ARG A 29 8.09 -3.60 -13.55
N THR A 30 7.41 -3.28 -12.47
CA THR A 30 6.24 -2.43 -12.47
C THR A 30 6.37 -1.39 -11.37
N SER A 31 5.85 -0.19 -11.60
CA SER A 31 5.82 0.85 -10.57
C SER A 31 4.45 0.86 -9.93
N VAL A 32 4.44 0.92 -8.62
CA VAL A 32 3.21 1.02 -7.84
C VAL A 32 3.30 2.28 -6.99
N SER A 33 2.27 3.12 -7.07
CA SER A 33 2.22 4.37 -6.32
C SER A 33 1.12 4.28 -5.29
N LEU A 34 1.50 4.37 -4.03
CA LEU A 34 0.56 4.28 -2.91
C LEU A 34 0.97 5.27 -1.83
N GLU A 35 -0.01 5.77 -1.12
CA GLU A 35 0.25 6.58 0.06
C GLU A 35 0.92 5.70 1.12
N GLU A 36 1.77 6.29 1.94
CA GLU A 36 2.52 5.54 2.94
C GLU A 36 1.66 4.64 3.83
N PRO A 37 0.52 5.11 4.33
CA PRO A 37 -0.32 4.23 5.15
C PRO A 37 -0.75 2.96 4.43
N PHE A 38 -0.94 3.03 3.12
CA PHE A 38 -1.28 1.83 2.35
C PHE A 38 -0.08 0.89 2.25
N TRP A 39 1.14 1.44 2.09
CA TRP A 39 2.33 0.59 2.08
C TRP A 39 2.51 -0.11 3.42
N GLU A 40 2.28 0.61 4.52
CA GLU A 40 2.40 0.02 5.84
C GLU A 40 1.38 -1.08 6.06
N ALA A 41 0.14 -0.83 5.68
CA ALA A 41 -0.90 -1.83 5.82
C ALA A 41 -0.60 -3.06 4.97
N LEU A 42 -0.11 -2.84 3.76
CA LEU A 42 0.22 -3.93 2.87
C LEU A 42 1.33 -4.80 3.45
N ARG A 43 2.35 -4.16 4.04
CA ARG A 43 3.43 -4.90 4.68
C ARG A 43 2.92 -5.73 5.85
N ALA A 44 2.02 -5.15 6.64
CA ALA A 44 1.46 -5.84 7.80
C ALA A 44 0.63 -7.05 7.36
N ILE A 45 -0.17 -6.88 6.31
CA ILE A 45 -0.98 -7.98 5.80
C ILE A 45 -0.09 -9.10 5.26
N ALA A 46 0.94 -8.73 4.51
CA ALA A 46 1.86 -9.72 3.96
C ALA A 46 2.55 -10.49 5.08
N ALA A 47 3.02 -9.78 6.11
CA ALA A 47 3.67 -10.42 7.23
C ALA A 47 2.72 -11.39 7.94
N ALA A 48 1.48 -11.00 8.12
CA ALA A 48 0.49 -11.87 8.77
C ALA A 48 0.25 -13.14 7.97
N ARG A 49 0.44 -13.08 6.66
CA ARG A 49 0.25 -14.23 5.78
C ARG A 49 1.53 -15.01 5.53
N GLY A 50 2.63 -14.56 6.11
CA GLY A 50 3.92 -15.20 5.87
C GLY A 50 4.44 -15.01 4.47
N GLN A 51 4.11 -13.88 3.84
CA GLN A 51 4.49 -13.59 2.47
C GLN A 51 5.32 -12.32 2.40
N SER A 52 6.06 -12.15 1.31
CA SER A 52 6.68 -10.87 1.02
C SER A 52 5.62 -9.96 0.43
N VAL A 53 5.86 -8.66 0.53
CA VAL A 53 4.97 -7.67 -0.08
C VAL A 53 4.86 -7.91 -1.57
N GLN A 54 5.98 -8.23 -2.22
CA GLN A 54 5.99 -8.46 -3.64
C GLN A 54 5.12 -9.65 -4.03
N THR A 55 5.18 -10.72 -3.25
CA THR A 55 4.34 -11.88 -3.50
C THR A 55 2.87 -11.53 -3.37
N LEU A 56 2.54 -10.76 -2.33
CA LEU A 56 1.16 -10.36 -2.12
C LEU A 56 0.66 -9.47 -3.26
N ILE A 57 1.49 -8.54 -3.72
CA ILE A 57 1.12 -7.69 -4.84
C ILE A 57 0.90 -8.53 -6.09
N GLY A 58 1.72 -9.55 -6.29
CA GLY A 58 1.53 -10.46 -7.43
C GLY A 58 0.17 -11.15 -7.41
N THR A 59 -0.25 -11.56 -6.22
CA THR A 59 -1.55 -12.19 -6.05
C THR A 59 -2.67 -11.19 -6.40
N ILE A 60 -2.55 -9.95 -5.93
CA ILE A 60 -3.52 -8.92 -6.21
C ILE A 60 -3.57 -8.63 -7.71
N ASP A 61 -2.39 -8.57 -8.33
CA ASP A 61 -2.30 -8.30 -9.76
C ASP A 61 -3.01 -9.37 -10.56
N ALA A 62 -2.87 -10.63 -10.17
CA ALA A 62 -3.48 -11.74 -10.88
C ALA A 62 -5.00 -11.65 -10.89
N GLY A 63 -5.58 -11.05 -9.86
CA GLY A 63 -7.03 -10.97 -9.74
C GLY A 63 -7.65 -9.64 -10.11
N ARG A 64 -6.86 -8.69 -10.60
CA ARG A 64 -7.38 -7.32 -10.78
C ARG A 64 -8.22 -7.09 -12.03
N GLU A 65 -8.20 -7.99 -12.96
CA GLU A 65 -9.11 -7.93 -14.09
C GLU A 65 -9.14 -6.59 -14.82
N GLY A 66 -7.99 -6.04 -15.13
CA GLY A 66 -7.92 -4.82 -15.89
C GLY A 66 -7.97 -3.53 -15.09
N GLN A 67 -8.24 -3.61 -13.80
CA GLN A 67 -8.17 -2.44 -12.96
C GLN A 67 -6.74 -1.94 -12.84
N ASN A 68 -6.58 -0.66 -12.56
CA ASN A 68 -5.29 -0.10 -12.24
C ASN A 68 -4.73 -0.82 -11.01
N LEU A 69 -3.46 -1.21 -11.06
CA LEU A 69 -2.88 -2.01 -9.97
C LEU A 69 -2.88 -1.26 -8.64
N SER A 70 -2.52 0.01 -8.66
CA SER A 70 -2.52 0.78 -7.41
C SER A 70 -3.92 0.85 -6.81
N SER A 71 -4.93 1.01 -7.65
CA SER A 71 -6.31 1.02 -7.17
C SER A 71 -6.71 -0.34 -6.62
N ALA A 72 -6.32 -1.41 -7.31
CA ALA A 72 -6.64 -2.76 -6.84
C ALA A 72 -6.02 -3.02 -5.48
N ILE A 73 -4.78 -2.55 -5.27
CA ILE A 73 -4.12 -2.71 -3.98
C ILE A 73 -4.85 -1.94 -2.89
N ARG A 74 -5.27 -0.70 -3.18
CA ARG A 74 -6.01 0.09 -2.18
C ARG A 74 -7.30 -0.61 -1.78
N VAL A 75 -8.03 -1.11 -2.75
CA VAL A 75 -9.27 -1.82 -2.48
C VAL A 75 -9.01 -3.07 -1.66
N PHE A 76 -7.95 -3.81 -2.01
CA PHE A 76 -7.58 -5.00 -1.26
C PHE A 76 -7.28 -4.66 0.20
N VAL A 77 -6.45 -3.63 0.42
CA VAL A 77 -6.08 -3.24 1.78
C VAL A 77 -7.33 -2.84 2.57
N LEU A 78 -8.19 -2.04 1.98
CA LEU A 78 -9.40 -1.61 2.65
C LEU A 78 -10.28 -2.81 3.02
N THR A 79 -10.43 -3.74 2.10
CA THR A 79 -11.24 -4.93 2.33
C THR A 79 -10.67 -5.76 3.47
N GLU A 80 -9.35 -5.94 3.49
CA GLU A 80 -8.70 -6.72 4.55
C GLU A 80 -8.85 -6.06 5.91
N VAL A 81 -8.69 -4.76 5.96
CA VAL A 81 -8.81 -4.03 7.22
C VAL A 81 -10.24 -4.11 7.75
N ARG A 82 -11.21 -3.97 6.88
CA ARG A 82 -12.62 -4.04 7.28
C ARG A 82 -13.01 -5.44 7.74
N SER A 83 -12.44 -6.45 7.12
CA SER A 83 -12.72 -7.83 7.52
C SER A 83 -12.14 -8.17 8.87
N SER A 84 -11.03 -7.51 9.23
CA SER A 84 -10.35 -7.77 10.49
C SER A 84 -10.98 -7.04 11.66
N ALA A 85 -11.76 -6.04 11.39
CA ALA A 85 -12.31 -5.16 12.42
C ALA A 85 -13.38 -5.84 13.27
#